data_61eda5b0345f6257398157e55c739e78
#
_entry.id   61eda5b0345f6257398157e55c739e78
#
_cell.length_a   1.000
_cell.length_b   1.000
_cell.length_c   1.000
_cell.angle_alpha   90.00
_cell.angle_beta   90.00
_cell.angle_gamma   90.00
#
_symmetry.space_group_name_H-M   'P 1'
#
loop_
_entity.id
_entity.type
_entity.pdbx_description
1 polymer ?
#
loop_
_entity_poly.entity_id
_entity_poly.type
_entity_poly.pdbx_seq_one_letter_code
_entity_poly.pdbx_strand_id
1 'polypeptide(L)'
;MPYEAVAAWRAAGEAGDAAAAIAALSPDVTLISPITDQFTFHGHRQLCDLLEVALEAIDDITYTDQVAEGRTVALFYEATVGGTRLHEAQRLRLGDDGLITEITLFIRPLPAITKLMNRLGPELARRNGRPGLARLIPLAGGALHAMAASGERRIMPRAAPGQESRVP
;
A
#
# COMPACT_ATOMS: atom_id res chain seq x y z
N MET A 1 22.39 -13.54 -4.74
CA MET A 1 22.45 -12.06 -4.93
C MET A 1 21.81 -11.40 -3.71
N PRO A 2 22.34 -10.31 -3.16
CA PRO A 2 21.86 -9.78 -1.87
C PRO A 2 20.42 -9.24 -1.89
N TYR A 3 19.74 -9.14 -3.03
CA TYR A 3 18.38 -8.61 -3.15
C TYR A 3 17.46 -9.49 -4.02
N GLU A 4 17.66 -10.79 -4.05
CA GLU A 4 16.81 -11.74 -4.80
C GLU A 4 15.34 -11.70 -4.32
N ALA A 5 15.12 -11.73 -3.00
CA ALA A 5 13.79 -11.63 -2.44
C ALA A 5 13.10 -10.30 -2.80
N VAL A 6 13.87 -9.19 -2.86
CA VAL A 6 13.34 -7.89 -3.28
C VAL A 6 12.93 -7.91 -4.77
N ALA A 7 13.74 -8.52 -5.62
CA ALA A 7 13.39 -8.66 -7.04
C ALA A 7 12.15 -9.54 -7.24
N ALA A 8 12.04 -10.65 -6.49
CA ALA A 8 10.88 -11.52 -6.50
C ALA A 8 9.62 -10.79 -5.99
N TRP A 9 9.73 -10.02 -4.91
CA TRP A 9 8.66 -9.20 -4.36
C TRP A 9 8.13 -8.18 -5.38
N ARG A 10 9.03 -7.48 -6.08
CA ARG A 10 8.65 -6.52 -7.14
C ARG A 10 7.91 -7.21 -8.29
N ALA A 11 8.48 -8.29 -8.81
CA ALA A 11 7.88 -9.05 -9.91
C ALA A 11 6.50 -9.60 -9.54
N ALA A 12 6.34 -10.10 -8.33
CA ALA A 12 5.07 -10.59 -7.80
C ALA A 12 4.03 -9.46 -7.67
N GLY A 13 4.43 -8.29 -7.17
CA GLY A 13 3.56 -7.11 -7.07
C GLY A 13 3.06 -6.64 -8.43
N GLU A 14 3.94 -6.54 -9.44
CA GLU A 14 3.59 -6.16 -10.82
C GLU A 14 2.70 -7.20 -11.51
N ALA A 15 2.89 -8.49 -11.17
CA ALA A 15 2.07 -9.58 -11.70
C ALA A 15 0.72 -9.78 -10.96
N GLY A 16 0.52 -9.13 -9.81
CA GLY A 16 -0.64 -9.37 -8.96
C GLY A 16 -0.64 -10.75 -8.30
N ASP A 17 0.55 -11.37 -8.13
CA ASP A 17 0.71 -12.74 -7.62
C ASP A 17 1.03 -12.74 -6.11
N ALA A 18 -0.01 -12.88 -5.29
CA ALA A 18 0.12 -12.94 -3.84
C ALA A 18 0.95 -14.13 -3.35
N ALA A 19 0.86 -15.28 -4.00
CA ALA A 19 1.61 -16.48 -3.60
C ALA A 19 3.11 -16.32 -3.86
N ALA A 20 3.47 -15.75 -5.02
CA ALA A 20 4.86 -15.43 -5.33
C ALA A 20 5.41 -14.34 -4.39
N ALA A 21 4.58 -13.34 -4.02
CA ALA A 21 4.96 -12.31 -3.05
C ALA A 21 5.28 -12.91 -1.68
N ILE A 22 4.45 -13.83 -1.18
CA ILE A 22 4.69 -14.53 0.11
C ILE A 22 6.00 -15.32 0.10
N ALA A 23 6.38 -15.92 -1.02
CA ALA A 23 7.62 -16.69 -1.11
C ALA A 23 8.90 -15.83 -0.90
N ALA A 24 8.81 -14.52 -1.08
CA ALA A 24 9.91 -13.58 -0.83
C ALA A 24 10.03 -13.16 0.65
N LEU A 25 9.08 -13.55 1.49
CA LEU A 25 8.97 -13.10 2.88
C LEU A 25 9.49 -14.16 3.87
N SER A 26 10.06 -13.68 4.97
CA SER A 26 10.34 -14.53 6.14
C SER A 26 9.03 -15.08 6.73
N PRO A 27 9.03 -16.32 7.29
CA PRO A 27 7.84 -16.85 7.99
C PRO A 27 7.29 -15.94 9.09
N ASP A 28 8.17 -15.17 9.75
CA ASP A 28 7.83 -14.26 10.86
C ASP A 28 7.73 -12.79 10.42
N VAL A 29 7.53 -12.55 9.13
CA VAL A 29 7.45 -11.20 8.57
C VAL A 29 6.42 -10.32 9.26
N THR A 30 6.73 -9.04 9.41
CA THR A 30 5.81 -8.02 9.93
C THR A 30 5.51 -6.98 8.84
N LEU A 31 4.23 -6.62 8.66
CA LEU A 31 3.83 -5.52 7.81
C LEU A 31 3.14 -4.43 8.61
N ILE A 32 3.65 -3.20 8.47
CA ILE A 32 3.15 -1.99 9.08
C ILE A 32 2.31 -1.24 8.05
N SER A 33 1.02 -1.14 8.34
CA SER A 33 0.03 -0.53 7.46
C SER A 33 0.18 0.99 7.37
N PRO A 34 -0.08 1.62 6.20
CA PRO A 34 -0.13 3.08 6.07
C PRO A 34 -1.43 3.69 6.61
N ILE A 35 -2.39 2.86 7.05
CA ILE A 35 -3.74 3.28 7.43
C ILE A 35 -3.89 3.39 8.95
N THR A 36 -3.19 2.55 9.73
CA THR A 36 -3.40 2.46 11.17
C THR A 36 -2.15 1.99 11.92
N ASP A 37 -1.95 2.55 13.12
CA ASP A 37 -0.95 2.11 14.09
C ASP A 37 -1.54 1.21 15.19
N GLN A 38 -2.84 0.86 15.10
CA GLN A 38 -3.52 0.08 16.13
C GLN A 38 -3.14 -1.40 16.10
N PHE A 39 -2.66 -1.89 14.95
CA PHE A 39 -2.19 -3.26 14.77
C PHE A 39 -1.23 -3.34 13.59
N THR A 40 -0.47 -4.43 13.55
CA THR A 40 0.38 -4.83 12.42
C THR A 40 -0.04 -6.22 11.94
N PHE A 41 0.35 -6.57 10.73
CA PHE A 41 0.15 -7.92 10.19
C PHE A 41 1.39 -8.77 10.44
N HIS A 42 1.21 -10.03 10.85
CA HIS A 42 2.30 -10.93 11.19
C HIS A 42 2.17 -12.27 10.49
N GLY A 43 3.29 -12.73 9.94
CA GLY A 43 3.46 -14.05 9.35
C GLY A 43 2.70 -14.27 8.05
N HIS A 44 3.03 -15.35 7.38
CA HIS A 44 2.53 -15.66 6.03
C HIS A 44 1.02 -15.69 5.93
N ARG A 45 0.31 -16.26 6.94
CA ARG A 45 -1.15 -16.40 6.88
C ARG A 45 -1.86 -15.04 6.81
N GLN A 46 -1.50 -14.10 7.70
CA GLN A 46 -2.14 -12.79 7.72
C GLN A 46 -1.74 -11.95 6.49
N LEU A 47 -0.50 -12.10 6.03
CA LEU A 47 -0.04 -11.39 4.85
C LEU A 47 -0.63 -11.97 3.56
N CYS A 48 -0.85 -13.27 3.47
CA CYS A 48 -1.54 -13.88 2.34
C CYS A 48 -2.95 -13.30 2.19
N ASP A 49 -3.73 -13.31 3.26
CA ASP A 49 -5.07 -12.72 3.28
C ASP A 49 -5.07 -11.23 2.87
N LEU A 50 -4.08 -10.46 3.36
CA LEU A 50 -3.94 -9.05 3.02
C LEU A 50 -3.53 -8.85 1.55
N LEU A 51 -2.51 -9.57 1.08
CA LEU A 51 -1.95 -9.39 -0.27
C LEU A 51 -2.94 -9.83 -1.36
N GLU A 52 -3.69 -10.91 -1.15
CA GLU A 52 -4.76 -11.31 -2.08
C GLU A 52 -5.77 -10.16 -2.27
N VAL A 53 -6.23 -9.56 -1.18
CA VAL A 53 -7.21 -8.46 -1.25
C VAL A 53 -6.57 -7.17 -1.79
N ALA A 54 -5.32 -6.89 -1.43
CA ALA A 54 -4.63 -5.67 -1.86
C ALA A 54 -4.29 -5.70 -3.35
N LEU A 55 -3.73 -6.81 -3.84
CA LEU A 55 -3.36 -6.96 -5.25
C LEU A 55 -4.58 -7.06 -6.18
N GLU A 56 -5.75 -7.50 -5.67
CA GLU A 56 -7.01 -7.42 -6.40
C GLU A 56 -7.58 -5.98 -6.46
N ALA A 57 -7.26 -5.15 -5.46
CA ALA A 57 -7.81 -3.80 -5.34
C ALA A 57 -6.94 -2.73 -6.03
N ILE A 58 -5.66 -3.00 -6.21
CA ILE A 58 -4.66 -2.08 -6.79
C ILE A 58 -4.35 -2.51 -8.21
N ASP A 59 -4.54 -1.61 -9.16
CA ASP A 59 -4.34 -1.85 -10.59
C ASP A 59 -3.04 -1.18 -11.06
N ASP A 60 -2.41 -1.74 -12.11
CA ASP A 60 -1.29 -1.14 -12.85
C ASP A 60 -0.05 -0.82 -11.99
N ILE A 61 0.31 -1.71 -11.07
CA ILE A 61 1.52 -1.54 -10.25
C ILE A 61 2.76 -1.50 -11.15
N THR A 62 3.54 -0.43 -11.04
CA THR A 62 4.79 -0.24 -11.78
C THR A 62 5.85 0.34 -10.85
N TYR A 63 6.89 -0.43 -10.55
CA TYR A 63 7.99 0.04 -9.71
C TYR A 63 8.88 1.01 -10.49
N THR A 64 9.08 2.21 -9.93
CA THR A 64 9.84 3.31 -10.55
C THR A 64 11.28 3.36 -10.05
N ASP A 65 11.49 3.17 -8.74
CA ASP A 65 12.79 3.36 -8.11
C ASP A 65 13.07 2.31 -7.04
N GLN A 66 14.37 2.07 -6.82
CA GLN A 66 14.89 1.25 -5.73
C GLN A 66 16.16 1.86 -5.18
N VAL A 67 16.21 2.06 -3.86
CA VAL A 67 17.40 2.50 -3.14
C VAL A 67 17.69 1.46 -2.06
N ALA A 68 18.95 1.06 -1.92
CA ALA A 68 19.35 0.03 -0.96
C ALA A 68 20.60 0.43 -0.20
N GLU A 69 20.60 0.22 1.10
CA GLU A 69 21.75 0.36 1.99
C GLU A 69 21.78 -0.80 2.99
N GLY A 70 22.79 -1.62 2.90
CA GLY A 70 22.93 -2.82 3.73
C GLY A 70 21.71 -3.73 3.57
N ARG A 71 20.98 -3.97 4.65
CA ARG A 71 19.75 -4.79 4.68
C ARG A 71 18.45 -3.99 4.62
N THR A 72 18.54 -2.70 4.35
CA THR A 72 17.38 -1.84 4.18
C THR A 72 17.23 -1.49 2.70
N VAL A 73 16.01 -1.68 2.18
CA VAL A 73 15.67 -1.33 0.80
C VAL A 73 14.43 -0.45 0.80
N ALA A 74 14.49 0.65 0.07
CA ALA A 74 13.33 1.47 -0.25
C ALA A 74 12.91 1.19 -1.70
N LEU A 75 11.65 0.86 -1.89
CA LEU A 75 11.01 0.70 -3.19
C LEU A 75 9.98 1.81 -3.39
N PHE A 76 9.81 2.23 -4.63
CA PHE A 76 8.78 3.20 -4.99
C PHE A 76 8.01 2.66 -6.18
N TYR A 77 6.67 2.82 -6.17
CA TYR A 77 5.85 2.46 -7.31
C TYR A 77 4.67 3.43 -7.50
N GLU A 78 4.19 3.45 -8.72
CA GLU A 78 2.95 4.09 -9.13
C GLU A 78 1.91 3.00 -9.43
N ALA A 79 0.64 3.30 -9.14
CA ALA A 79 -0.48 2.41 -9.38
C ALA A 79 -1.79 3.20 -9.46
N THR A 80 -2.90 2.50 -9.61
CA THR A 80 -4.24 3.06 -9.43
C THR A 80 -5.07 2.22 -8.46
N VAL A 81 -6.01 2.85 -7.79
CA VAL A 81 -7.02 2.19 -6.98
C VAL A 81 -8.39 2.75 -7.35
N GLY A 82 -9.20 1.94 -8.08
CA GLY A 82 -10.49 2.38 -8.61
C GLY A 82 -10.41 3.69 -9.38
N GLY A 83 -9.42 3.83 -10.27
CA GLY A 83 -9.17 4.99 -11.11
C GLY A 83 -8.54 6.20 -10.38
N THR A 84 -8.21 6.08 -9.09
CA THR A 84 -7.46 7.11 -8.35
C THR A 84 -5.99 6.78 -8.37
N ARG A 85 -5.13 7.70 -8.83
CA ARG A 85 -3.66 7.52 -8.81
C ARG A 85 -3.18 7.32 -7.39
N LEU A 86 -2.26 6.37 -7.24
CA LEU A 86 -1.60 6.01 -6.00
C LEU A 86 -0.09 6.01 -6.22
N HIS A 87 0.64 6.57 -5.27
CA HIS A 87 2.09 6.42 -5.18
C HIS A 87 2.39 5.79 -3.83
N GLU A 88 3.22 4.76 -3.85
CA GLU A 88 3.63 4.10 -2.62
C GLU A 88 5.16 4.04 -2.52
N ALA A 89 5.63 4.30 -1.31
CA ALA A 89 6.98 3.94 -0.90
C ALA A 89 6.90 2.79 0.09
N GLN A 90 7.79 1.81 -0.06
CA GLN A 90 7.92 0.66 0.82
C GLN A 90 9.31 0.67 1.42
N ARG A 91 9.43 0.58 2.74
CA ARG A 91 10.69 0.26 3.40
C ARG A 91 10.69 -1.22 3.73
N LEU A 92 11.65 -1.95 3.18
CA LEU A 92 11.87 -3.37 3.42
C LEU A 92 13.11 -3.56 4.30
N ARG A 93 13.04 -4.50 5.24
CA ARG A 93 14.20 -4.99 5.97
C ARG A 93 14.43 -6.45 5.64
N LEU A 94 15.70 -6.81 5.39
CA LEU A 94 16.09 -8.17 5.06
C LEU A 94 16.73 -8.86 6.26
N GLY A 95 16.39 -10.14 6.44
CA GLY A 95 17.04 -11.03 7.38
C GLY A 95 18.44 -11.46 6.92
N ASP A 96 19.13 -12.24 7.76
CA ASP A 96 20.44 -12.79 7.43
C ASP A 96 20.37 -13.83 6.30
N ASP A 97 19.20 -14.45 6.11
CA ASP A 97 18.85 -15.36 5.02
C ASP A 97 18.49 -14.66 3.70
N GLY A 98 18.42 -13.32 3.70
CA GLY A 98 18.06 -12.50 2.55
C GLY A 98 16.57 -12.37 2.31
N LEU A 99 15.71 -13.00 3.11
CA LEU A 99 14.25 -12.83 3.03
C LEU A 99 13.80 -11.51 3.65
N ILE A 100 12.63 -11.02 3.23
CA ILE A 100 12.04 -9.80 3.77
C ILE A 100 11.39 -10.09 5.14
N THR A 101 11.88 -9.45 6.20
CA THR A 101 11.41 -9.62 7.58
C THR A 101 10.47 -8.52 8.04
N GLU A 102 10.55 -7.33 7.46
CA GLU A 102 9.67 -6.20 7.78
C GLU A 102 9.35 -5.40 6.52
N ILE A 103 8.10 -4.97 6.42
CA ILE A 103 7.59 -4.08 5.39
C ILE A 103 6.88 -2.92 6.07
N THR A 104 7.29 -1.67 5.78
CA THR A 104 6.55 -0.47 6.18
C THR A 104 6.06 0.24 4.93
N LEU A 105 4.76 0.53 4.85
CA LEU A 105 4.11 1.14 3.69
C LEU A 105 3.83 2.63 3.93
N PHE A 106 4.05 3.45 2.89
CA PHE A 106 3.76 4.88 2.87
C PHE A 106 3.02 5.22 1.58
N ILE A 107 1.77 5.66 1.68
CA ILE A 107 0.90 5.90 0.52
C ILE A 107 0.52 7.38 0.42
N ARG A 108 0.45 7.88 -0.81
CA ARG A 108 -0.08 9.18 -1.16
C ARG A 108 -0.91 9.12 -2.46
N PRO A 109 -1.76 10.11 -2.76
CA PRO A 109 -2.30 11.16 -1.88
C PRO A 109 -3.41 10.64 -0.94
N LEU A 110 -3.94 11.48 -0.07
CA LEU A 110 -5.00 11.11 0.87
C LEU A 110 -6.23 10.47 0.21
N PRO A 111 -6.74 10.93 -0.96
CA PRO A 111 -7.85 10.25 -1.65
C PRO A 111 -7.54 8.80 -2.04
N ALA A 112 -6.29 8.47 -2.39
CA ALA A 112 -5.90 7.10 -2.69
C ALA A 112 -5.95 6.21 -1.45
N ILE A 113 -5.45 6.70 -0.30
CA ILE A 113 -5.50 5.97 0.98
C ILE A 113 -6.94 5.68 1.39
N THR A 114 -7.81 6.69 1.36
CA THR A 114 -9.23 6.53 1.74
C THR A 114 -9.98 5.61 0.78
N LYS A 115 -9.63 5.63 -0.50
CA LYS A 115 -10.18 4.72 -1.51
C LYS A 115 -9.75 3.28 -1.26
N LEU A 116 -8.45 3.08 -1.00
CA LEU A 116 -7.87 1.79 -0.68
C LEU A 116 -8.50 1.19 0.57
N MET A 117 -8.56 1.96 1.67
CA MET A 117 -9.22 1.57 2.92
C MET A 117 -10.67 1.11 2.67
N ASN A 118 -11.39 1.81 1.81
CA ASN A 118 -12.77 1.50 1.49
C ASN A 118 -12.94 0.21 0.66
N ARG A 119 -11.92 -0.17 -0.11
CA ARG A 119 -11.91 -1.43 -0.86
C ARG A 119 -11.43 -2.61 -0.02
N LEU A 120 -10.32 -2.45 0.71
CA LEU A 120 -9.73 -3.53 1.50
C LEU A 120 -10.53 -3.83 2.77
N GLY A 121 -10.98 -2.78 3.47
CA GLY A 121 -11.57 -2.91 4.80
C GLY A 121 -12.74 -3.88 4.89
N PRO A 122 -13.75 -3.82 3.99
CA PRO A 122 -14.89 -4.74 4.01
C PRO A 122 -14.49 -6.20 3.81
N GLU A 123 -13.55 -6.46 2.87
CA GLU A 123 -13.11 -7.81 2.57
C GLU A 123 -12.29 -8.41 3.71
N LEU A 124 -11.35 -7.64 4.25
CA LEU A 124 -10.58 -8.07 5.42
C LEU A 124 -11.48 -8.29 6.65
N ALA A 125 -12.51 -7.45 6.85
CA ALA A 125 -13.47 -7.64 7.92
C ALA A 125 -14.28 -8.94 7.75
N ARG A 126 -14.66 -9.30 6.51
CA ARG A 126 -15.33 -10.58 6.21
C ARG A 126 -14.42 -11.78 6.48
N ARG A 127 -13.19 -11.76 6.00
CA ARG A 127 -12.19 -12.82 6.24
C ARG A 127 -11.89 -13.01 7.73
N ASN A 128 -11.92 -11.93 8.50
CA ASN A 128 -11.75 -11.96 9.95
C ASN A 128 -13.04 -12.27 10.74
N GLY A 129 -14.11 -12.76 10.08
CA GLY A 129 -15.36 -13.17 10.73
C GLY A 129 -16.19 -12.02 11.30
N ARG A 130 -16.03 -10.80 10.76
CA ARG A 130 -16.76 -9.58 11.22
C ARG A 130 -17.69 -9.01 10.14
N PRO A 131 -18.72 -9.74 9.69
CA PRO A 131 -19.58 -9.33 8.58
C PRO A 131 -20.38 -8.03 8.87
N GLY A 132 -20.70 -7.77 10.13
CA GLY A 132 -21.35 -6.52 10.53
C GLY A 132 -20.47 -5.30 10.27
N LEU A 133 -19.19 -5.37 10.64
CA LEU A 133 -18.22 -4.32 10.37
C LEU A 133 -18.00 -4.13 8.86
N ALA A 134 -17.96 -5.23 8.09
CA ALA A 134 -17.83 -5.19 6.63
C ALA A 134 -18.94 -4.39 5.94
N ARG A 135 -20.13 -4.29 6.53
CA ARG A 135 -21.25 -3.49 6.02
C ARG A 135 -21.16 -2.01 6.41
N LEU A 136 -20.53 -1.70 7.55
CA LEU A 136 -20.41 -0.32 8.06
C LEU A 136 -19.23 0.43 7.42
N ILE A 137 -18.13 -0.26 7.13
CA ILE A 137 -16.92 0.36 6.55
C ILE A 137 -17.21 1.13 5.25
N PRO A 138 -17.99 0.62 4.27
CA PRO A 138 -18.26 1.36 3.04
C PRO A 138 -19.05 2.66 3.26
N LEU A 139 -19.90 2.70 4.27
CA LEU A 139 -20.69 3.89 4.60
C LEU A 139 -19.80 5.00 5.18
N ALA A 140 -19.06 4.68 6.23
CA ALA A 140 -18.15 5.63 6.89
C ALA A 140 -16.97 6.00 5.97
N GLY A 141 -16.36 5.00 5.35
CA GLY A 141 -15.22 5.18 4.45
C GLY A 141 -15.60 5.89 3.15
N GLY A 142 -16.81 5.68 2.63
CA GLY A 142 -17.35 6.40 1.47
C GLY A 142 -17.50 7.90 1.73
N ALA A 143 -18.04 8.27 2.89
CA ALA A 143 -18.15 9.67 3.31
C ALA A 143 -16.76 10.31 3.47
N LEU A 144 -15.83 9.63 4.14
CA LEU A 144 -14.45 10.09 4.32
C LEU A 144 -13.73 10.27 2.97
N HIS A 145 -13.87 9.30 2.07
CA HIS A 145 -13.31 9.39 0.72
C HIS A 145 -13.88 10.57 -0.06
N ALA A 146 -15.21 10.79 -0.03
CA ALA A 146 -15.85 11.91 -0.71
C ALA A 146 -15.32 13.26 -0.19
N MET A 147 -15.12 13.39 1.13
CA MET A 147 -14.52 14.58 1.75
C MET A 147 -13.07 14.78 1.30
N ALA A 148 -12.23 13.74 1.35
CA ALA A 148 -10.84 13.79 0.93
C ALA A 148 -10.71 14.16 -0.55
N ALA A 149 -11.46 13.50 -1.43
CA ALA A 149 -11.45 13.76 -2.86
C ALA A 149 -12.02 15.14 -3.22
N SER A 150 -13.02 15.65 -2.48
CA SER A 150 -13.55 17.01 -2.66
C SER A 150 -12.54 18.06 -2.22
N GLY A 151 -11.87 17.85 -1.07
CA GLY A 151 -10.82 18.71 -0.57
C GLY A 151 -9.66 18.84 -1.56
N GLU A 152 -9.18 17.70 -2.06
CA GLU A 152 -8.12 17.64 -3.06
C GLU A 152 -8.45 18.45 -4.33
N ARG A 153 -9.67 18.29 -4.86
CA ARG A 153 -10.08 18.95 -6.11
C ARG A 153 -10.46 20.41 -5.96
N ARG A 154 -11.09 20.80 -4.83
CA ARG A 154 -11.72 22.12 -4.69
C ARG A 154 -10.99 23.08 -3.76
N ILE A 155 -10.31 22.56 -2.73
CA ILE A 155 -9.67 23.36 -1.70
C ILE A 155 -8.17 23.49 -1.98
N MET A 156 -7.48 22.37 -2.22
CA MET A 156 -6.03 22.36 -2.41
C MET A 156 -5.54 23.27 -3.54
N PRO A 157 -6.23 23.37 -4.72
CA PRO A 157 -5.80 24.30 -5.76
C PRO A 157 -5.85 25.78 -5.33
N ARG A 158 -6.76 26.13 -4.37
CA ARG A 158 -6.84 27.49 -3.83
C ARG A 158 -5.77 27.80 -2.79
N ALA A 159 -5.19 26.78 -2.19
CA ALA A 159 -4.07 26.89 -1.27
C ALA A 159 -2.70 26.75 -1.98
N ALA A 160 -2.70 26.57 -3.30
CA ALA A 160 -1.47 26.49 -4.07
C ALA A 160 -0.70 27.81 -3.95
N PRO A 161 0.65 27.78 -3.77
CA PRO A 161 1.47 28.97 -3.82
C PRO A 161 1.27 29.67 -5.18
N GLY A 162 1.13 30.99 -5.17
CA GLY A 162 1.01 31.77 -6.41
C GLY A 162 2.18 31.45 -7.34
N GLN A 163 1.90 31.30 -8.62
CA GLN A 163 2.97 31.25 -9.61
C GLN A 163 3.68 32.59 -9.58
N GLU A 164 4.84 32.64 -8.97
CA GLU A 164 5.75 33.74 -9.19
C GLU A 164 6.01 33.80 -10.70
N SER A 165 5.56 34.90 -11.32
CA SER A 165 5.83 35.19 -12.71
C SER A 165 7.35 35.08 -12.91
N ARG A 166 7.79 34.04 -13.65
CA ARG A 166 9.16 34.03 -14.14
C ARG A 166 9.33 35.31 -14.96
N VAL A 167 9.95 36.30 -14.35
CA VAL A 167 10.44 37.48 -15.08
C VAL A 167 11.51 36.95 -16.04
N PRO A 168 11.47 37.36 -17.33
CA PRO A 168 12.40 36.91 -18.36
C PRO A 168 13.84 37.31 -18.11
#